data_2dd3549ecac6b97c694381e7ac64a011
#
_entry.id   2dd3549ecac6b97c694381e7ac64a011
#
_cell.length_a   1.000
_cell.length_b   1.000
_cell.length_c   1.000
_cell.angle_alpha   90.00
_cell.angle_beta   90.00
_cell.angle_gamma   90.00
#
_symmetry.space_group_name_H-M   'P 1'
#
loop_
_entity.id
_entity.type
_entity.pdbx_description
1 polymer ?
#
loop_
_entity_poly.entity_id
_entity_poly.type
_entity_poly.pdbx_seq_one_letter_code
_entity_poly.pdbx_strand_id
1 'polypeptide(L)'
;MYKRQLYDCLRANKSLAAWGVEGRVPFLDKEFLDVAMRINPAVKMCPGKEIEKKVVREAFADMLPQNVAWRQKEQFSDGVGYSWIDTLKAVTAAAVSDEQMAHAAERFPVHTPQNKEEYYYRTIFEEHFPSESAARSVPSVPSVACSTAEALAWDVSFQGKNDPSGRAVAGVHEEAYKD
;
A
#
# COMPACT_ATOMS: atom_id res chain seq x y z
N MET A 1 14.65 3.36 -0.24
CA MET A 1 14.63 2.00 -0.83
C MET A 1 14.26 0.94 0.20
N TYR A 2 14.92 0.82 1.34
CA TYR A 2 14.66 -0.21 2.37
C TYR A 2 13.21 -0.29 2.87
N LYS A 3 12.51 0.84 2.96
CA LYS A 3 11.16 0.90 3.52
C LYS A 3 10.09 0.27 2.64
N ARG A 4 10.24 0.40 1.31
CA ARG A 4 9.32 -0.22 0.35
C ARG A 4 9.43 -1.75 0.33
N GLN A 5 10.60 -2.28 0.71
CA GLN A 5 10.84 -3.72 0.77
C GLN A 5 10.04 -4.41 1.89
N LEU A 6 9.70 -3.69 2.96
CA LEU A 6 8.94 -4.23 4.08
C LEU A 6 7.47 -4.50 3.75
N TYR A 7 6.94 -3.88 2.72
CA TYR A 7 5.52 -3.95 2.37
C TYR A 7 5.29 -4.51 0.97
N ASP A 8 5.25 -3.68 -0.04
CA ASP A 8 4.86 -4.08 -1.39
C ASP A 8 5.79 -5.14 -1.98
N CYS A 9 7.11 -4.93 -1.89
CA CYS A 9 8.08 -5.87 -2.43
C CYS A 9 8.09 -7.19 -1.65
N LEU A 10 8.02 -7.14 -0.32
CA LEU A 10 7.99 -8.34 0.52
C LEU A 10 6.73 -9.16 0.25
N ARG A 11 5.57 -8.52 0.20
CA ARG A 11 4.29 -9.16 -0.08
C ARG A 11 4.26 -9.79 -1.47
N ALA A 12 4.66 -9.04 -2.50
CA ALA A 12 4.73 -9.54 -3.86
C ALA A 12 5.68 -10.74 -3.97
N ASN A 13 6.89 -10.62 -3.41
CA ASN A 13 7.89 -11.68 -3.46
C ASN A 13 7.42 -12.95 -2.76
N LYS A 14 6.89 -12.85 -1.55
CA LYS A 14 6.42 -14.02 -0.79
C LYS A 14 5.22 -14.69 -1.44
N SER A 15 4.28 -13.91 -1.97
CA SER A 15 3.09 -14.45 -2.64
C SER A 15 3.45 -15.21 -3.91
N LEU A 16 4.36 -14.67 -4.71
CA LEU A 16 4.82 -15.32 -5.95
C LEU A 16 5.68 -16.55 -5.64
N ALA A 17 6.62 -16.42 -4.72
CA ALA A 17 7.55 -17.50 -4.36
C ALA A 17 6.82 -18.71 -3.74
N ALA A 18 5.74 -18.50 -3.00
CA ALA A 18 4.92 -19.57 -2.43
C ALA A 18 4.35 -20.53 -3.51
N TRP A 19 4.20 -20.04 -4.73
CA TRP A 19 3.66 -20.79 -5.86
C TRP A 19 4.69 -21.05 -6.96
N GLY A 20 5.97 -20.84 -6.69
CA GLY A 20 7.05 -21.08 -7.65
C GLY A 20 7.04 -20.13 -8.85
N VAL A 21 6.43 -18.94 -8.69
CA VAL A 21 6.35 -17.92 -9.75
C VAL A 21 7.43 -16.86 -9.52
N GLU A 22 8.20 -16.55 -10.55
CA GLU A 22 9.18 -15.46 -10.53
C GLU A 22 8.54 -14.15 -11.00
N GLY A 23 8.61 -13.12 -10.17
CA GLY A 23 8.14 -11.77 -10.53
C GLY A 23 9.16 -11.02 -11.39
N ARG A 24 8.75 -10.52 -12.54
CA ARG A 24 9.54 -9.60 -13.35
C ARG A 24 9.06 -8.17 -13.12
N VAL A 25 9.99 -7.27 -12.85
CA VAL A 25 9.72 -5.89 -12.46
C VAL A 25 10.45 -4.90 -13.38
N PRO A 26 9.95 -4.63 -14.59
CA PRO A 26 10.64 -3.80 -15.59
C PRO A 26 11.07 -2.43 -15.08
N PHE A 27 10.28 -1.83 -14.18
CA PHE A 27 10.62 -0.52 -13.57
C PHE A 27 11.80 -0.57 -12.57
N LEU A 28 12.32 -1.73 -12.23
CA LEU A 28 13.53 -1.91 -11.42
C LEU A 28 14.74 -2.32 -12.25
N ASP A 29 14.61 -2.40 -13.56
CA ASP A 29 15.73 -2.57 -14.47
C ASP A 29 16.74 -1.43 -14.31
N LYS A 30 18.04 -1.74 -14.35
CA LYS A 30 19.11 -0.77 -14.08
C LYS A 30 19.16 0.32 -15.13
N GLU A 31 19.00 -0.02 -16.40
CA GLU A 31 19.04 0.94 -17.50
C GLU A 31 17.82 1.85 -17.43
N PHE A 32 16.64 1.28 -17.16
CA PHE A 32 15.44 2.07 -16.94
C PHE A 32 15.59 3.02 -15.75
N LEU A 33 16.11 2.55 -14.62
CA LEU A 33 16.35 3.39 -13.45
C LEU A 33 17.33 4.52 -13.73
N ASP A 34 18.41 4.24 -14.45
CA ASP A 34 19.41 5.24 -14.81
C ASP A 34 18.79 6.35 -15.67
N VAL A 35 18.04 6.00 -16.70
CA VAL A 35 17.31 6.97 -17.53
C VAL A 35 16.31 7.76 -16.69
N ALA A 36 15.48 7.07 -15.91
CA ALA A 36 14.45 7.71 -15.11
C ALA A 36 15.03 8.68 -14.06
N MET A 37 16.19 8.35 -13.49
CA MET A 37 16.84 9.21 -12.48
C MET A 37 17.55 10.41 -13.11
N ARG A 38 17.93 10.35 -14.40
CA ARG A 38 18.52 11.48 -15.12
C ARG A 38 17.49 12.49 -15.62
N ILE A 39 16.23 12.13 -15.74
CA ILE A 39 15.17 13.07 -16.10
C ILE A 39 15.07 14.16 -15.02
N ASN A 40 15.05 15.42 -15.45
CA ASN A 40 14.88 16.54 -14.54
C ASN A 40 13.66 16.34 -13.64
N PRO A 41 13.81 16.40 -12.31
CA PRO A 41 12.71 16.22 -11.37
C PRO A 41 11.49 17.11 -11.66
N ALA A 42 11.70 18.33 -12.13
CA ALA A 42 10.62 19.26 -12.49
C ALA A 42 9.67 18.70 -13.57
N VAL A 43 10.18 17.90 -14.50
CA VAL A 43 9.38 17.26 -15.56
C VAL A 43 8.55 16.08 -15.01
N LYS A 44 8.99 15.50 -13.92
CA LYS A 44 8.32 14.37 -13.27
C LYS A 44 7.29 14.80 -12.23
N MET A 45 7.30 16.05 -11.84
CA MET A 45 6.31 16.60 -10.90
C MET A 45 4.97 16.82 -11.61
N CYS A 46 3.90 16.71 -10.86
CA CYS A 46 2.54 17.01 -11.31
C CYS A 46 1.92 18.10 -10.39
N PRO A 47 2.31 19.36 -10.55
CA PRO A 47 1.78 20.44 -9.74
C PRO A 47 0.31 20.73 -10.06
N GLY A 48 -0.46 21.04 -9.04
CA GLY A 48 -1.86 21.43 -9.19
C GLY A 48 -2.78 20.31 -9.64
N LYS A 49 -3.48 20.52 -10.77
CA LYS A 49 -4.45 19.57 -11.34
C LYS A 49 -3.88 18.66 -12.43
N GLU A 50 -2.57 18.60 -12.58
CA GLU A 50 -1.98 17.72 -13.58
C GLU A 50 -2.10 16.25 -13.19
N ILE A 51 -2.27 15.40 -14.20
CA ILE A 51 -2.34 13.95 -14.00
C ILE A 51 -0.98 13.36 -13.63
N GLU A 52 -0.95 12.46 -12.68
CA GLU A 52 0.28 11.78 -12.25
C GLU A 52 0.89 10.98 -13.40
N LYS A 53 2.22 10.87 -13.37
CA LYS A 53 3.03 10.17 -14.38
C LYS A 53 2.87 10.71 -15.80
N LYS A 54 2.59 11.99 -15.96
CA LYS A 54 2.37 12.66 -17.25
C LYS A 54 3.46 12.32 -18.26
N VAL A 55 4.74 12.44 -17.89
CA VAL A 55 5.89 12.13 -18.77
C VAL A 55 5.84 10.70 -19.35
N VAL A 56 5.38 9.73 -18.57
CA VAL A 56 5.23 8.33 -19.04
C VAL A 56 4.03 8.21 -19.96
N ARG A 57 2.92 8.87 -19.61
CA ARG A 57 1.70 8.85 -20.42
C ARG A 57 1.92 9.47 -21.80
N GLU A 58 2.60 10.59 -21.86
CA GLU A 58 2.98 11.24 -23.11
C GLU A 58 3.89 10.38 -23.98
N ALA A 59 4.87 9.70 -23.36
CA ALA A 59 5.77 8.81 -24.09
C ALA A 59 5.07 7.61 -24.75
N PHE A 60 3.91 7.21 -24.28
CA PHE A 60 3.15 6.07 -24.81
C PHE A 60 1.77 6.44 -25.34
N ALA A 61 1.48 7.72 -25.50
CA ALA A 61 0.15 8.22 -25.91
C ALA A 61 -0.29 7.68 -27.26
N ASP A 62 0.64 7.49 -28.19
CA ASP A 62 0.35 6.96 -29.53
C ASP A 62 0.22 5.43 -29.57
N MET A 63 0.65 4.75 -28.51
CA MET A 63 0.65 3.29 -28.41
C MET A 63 -0.56 2.73 -27.66
N LEU A 64 -1.25 3.58 -26.89
CA LEU A 64 -2.35 3.18 -26.02
C LEU A 64 -3.64 3.90 -26.40
N PRO A 65 -4.82 3.25 -26.26
CA PRO A 65 -6.09 3.93 -26.34
C PRO A 65 -6.17 5.11 -25.36
N GLN A 66 -6.81 6.21 -25.76
CA GLN A 66 -6.87 7.44 -24.96
C GLN A 66 -7.48 7.21 -23.56
N ASN A 67 -8.54 6.42 -23.49
CA ASN A 67 -9.18 6.07 -22.23
C ASN A 67 -8.30 5.22 -21.28
N VAL A 68 -7.26 4.61 -21.79
CA VAL A 68 -6.25 3.89 -20.99
C VAL A 68 -5.09 4.81 -20.64
N ALA A 69 -4.53 5.52 -21.63
CA ALA A 69 -3.37 6.38 -21.46
C ALA A 69 -3.65 7.51 -20.44
N TRP A 70 -4.86 8.06 -20.43
CA TRP A 70 -5.23 9.23 -19.63
C TRP A 70 -6.20 8.93 -18.49
N ARG A 71 -6.39 7.63 -18.17
CA ARG A 71 -7.21 7.20 -17.03
C ARG A 71 -6.64 7.75 -15.72
N GLN A 72 -7.53 8.13 -14.81
CA GLN A 72 -7.15 8.48 -13.44
C GLN A 72 -6.34 7.34 -12.81
N LYS A 73 -5.26 7.69 -12.14
CA LYS A 73 -4.46 6.72 -11.39
C LYS A 73 -5.24 6.26 -10.16
N GLU A 74 -5.30 4.96 -9.99
CA GLU A 74 -5.84 4.36 -8.77
C GLU A 74 -4.77 3.54 -8.07
N GLN A 75 -4.93 3.36 -6.79
CA GLN A 75 -4.12 2.43 -6.01
C GLN A 75 -4.64 1.00 -6.18
N PHE A 76 -3.84 0.02 -5.82
CA PHE A 76 -4.24 -1.38 -5.89
C PHE A 76 -5.49 -1.67 -5.06
N SER A 77 -5.60 -1.07 -3.88
CA SER A 77 -6.77 -1.20 -3.01
C SER A 77 -8.05 -0.66 -3.66
N ASP A 78 -7.94 0.39 -4.45
CA ASP A 78 -9.09 1.04 -5.09
C ASP A 78 -9.42 0.38 -6.43
N GLY A 79 -8.41 -0.12 -7.14
CA GLY A 79 -8.56 -0.79 -8.43
C GLY A 79 -9.33 -2.12 -8.38
N VAL A 80 -9.46 -2.74 -7.21
CA VAL A 80 -10.31 -3.93 -7.01
C VAL A 80 -11.76 -3.58 -6.63
N GLY A 81 -12.05 -2.29 -6.46
CA GLY A 81 -13.36 -1.76 -6.08
C GLY A 81 -13.33 -1.06 -4.72
N TYR A 82 -13.95 0.09 -4.64
CA TYR A 82 -13.97 0.92 -3.43
C TYR A 82 -14.66 0.23 -2.24
N SER A 83 -15.67 -0.58 -2.51
CA SER A 83 -16.39 -1.37 -1.50
C SER A 83 -15.55 -2.46 -0.84
N TRP A 84 -14.41 -2.83 -1.42
CA TRP A 84 -13.54 -3.89 -0.88
C TRP A 84 -13.05 -3.59 0.53
N ILE A 85 -12.62 -2.36 0.77
CA ILE A 85 -12.11 -1.94 2.08
C ILE A 85 -13.22 -1.99 3.14
N ASP A 86 -14.40 -1.48 2.80
CA ASP A 86 -15.54 -1.49 3.72
C ASP A 86 -16.04 -2.92 3.99
N THR A 87 -16.01 -3.77 2.98
CA THR A 87 -16.31 -5.21 3.13
C THR A 87 -15.31 -5.87 4.07
N LEU A 88 -14.00 -5.64 3.91
CA LEU A 88 -12.98 -6.20 4.80
C LEU A 88 -13.15 -5.69 6.24
N LYS A 89 -13.41 -4.42 6.43
CA LYS A 89 -13.70 -3.85 7.76
C LYS A 89 -14.91 -4.52 8.40
N ALA A 90 -15.99 -4.72 7.65
CA ALA A 90 -17.18 -5.37 8.13
C ALA A 90 -16.92 -6.84 8.51
N VAL A 91 -16.22 -7.60 7.67
CA VAL A 91 -15.85 -9.00 7.92
C VAL A 91 -14.99 -9.11 9.17
N THR A 92 -13.96 -8.30 9.30
CA THR A 92 -13.04 -8.35 10.44
C THR A 92 -13.71 -7.87 11.74
N ALA A 93 -14.59 -6.86 11.65
CA ALA A 93 -15.38 -6.40 12.79
C ALA A 93 -16.34 -7.48 13.31
N ALA A 94 -16.89 -8.30 12.42
CA ALA A 94 -17.76 -9.42 12.78
C ALA A 94 -16.96 -10.62 13.32
N ALA A 95 -15.75 -10.86 12.81
CA ALA A 95 -14.93 -12.01 13.16
C ALA A 95 -14.17 -11.85 14.49
N VAL A 96 -13.89 -10.60 14.92
CA VAL A 96 -13.11 -10.30 16.11
C VAL A 96 -13.95 -9.51 17.12
N SER A 97 -14.14 -10.08 18.30
CA SER A 97 -14.90 -9.44 19.38
C SER A 97 -14.07 -8.32 20.06
N ASP A 98 -14.76 -7.43 20.77
CA ASP A 98 -14.09 -6.39 21.58
C ASP A 98 -13.30 -7.01 22.75
N GLU A 99 -13.79 -8.14 23.29
CA GLU A 99 -13.10 -8.89 24.33
C GLU A 99 -11.77 -9.48 23.79
N GLN A 100 -11.79 -10.05 22.60
CA GLN A 100 -10.55 -10.52 21.96
C GLN A 100 -9.54 -9.37 21.74
N MET A 101 -10.02 -8.21 21.34
CA MET A 101 -9.15 -7.02 21.18
C MET A 101 -8.59 -6.55 22.53
N ALA A 102 -9.39 -6.57 23.60
CA ALA A 102 -8.91 -6.19 24.94
C ALA A 102 -7.76 -7.09 25.43
N HIS A 103 -7.76 -8.37 25.04
CA HIS A 103 -6.73 -9.35 25.38
C HIS A 103 -5.67 -9.56 24.27
N ALA A 104 -5.62 -8.67 23.29
CA ALA A 104 -4.72 -8.82 22.16
C ALA A 104 -3.23 -8.87 22.58
N ALA A 105 -2.82 -8.11 23.59
CA ALA A 105 -1.45 -8.12 24.09
C ALA A 105 -1.05 -9.43 24.79
N GLU A 106 -2.00 -10.09 25.41
CA GLU A 106 -1.76 -11.40 26.05
C GLU A 106 -1.58 -12.49 25.00
N ARG A 107 -2.40 -12.48 23.96
CA ARG A 107 -2.34 -13.46 22.87
C ARG A 107 -1.16 -13.19 21.91
N PHE A 108 -0.89 -11.96 21.61
CA PHE A 108 0.14 -11.51 20.66
C PHE A 108 1.11 -10.52 21.31
N PRO A 109 1.99 -10.98 22.21
CA PRO A 109 2.88 -10.08 22.95
C PRO A 109 3.95 -9.41 22.07
N VAL A 110 4.25 -9.98 20.90
CA VAL A 110 5.21 -9.43 19.94
C VAL A 110 4.43 -8.76 18.80
N HIS A 111 4.64 -7.47 18.61
CA HIS A 111 3.94 -6.67 17.59
C HIS A 111 2.41 -6.80 17.70
N THR A 112 1.90 -6.47 18.88
CA THR A 112 0.47 -6.55 19.22
C THR A 112 -0.41 -5.83 18.21
N PRO A 113 -1.44 -6.48 17.66
CA PRO A 113 -2.42 -5.84 16.78
C PRO A 113 -3.12 -4.67 17.45
N GLN A 114 -3.32 -3.58 16.70
CA GLN A 114 -3.91 -2.34 17.21
C GLN A 114 -5.39 -2.19 16.82
N ASN A 115 -5.88 -2.99 15.89
CA ASN A 115 -7.27 -3.00 15.45
C ASN A 115 -7.73 -4.41 15.07
N LYS A 116 -9.04 -4.58 14.84
CA LYS A 116 -9.64 -5.87 14.54
C LYS A 116 -9.14 -6.49 13.24
N GLU A 117 -8.83 -5.68 12.25
CA GLU A 117 -8.30 -6.15 10.98
C GLU A 117 -6.89 -6.73 11.15
N GLU A 118 -6.01 -6.03 11.86
CA GLU A 118 -4.68 -6.54 12.20
C GLU A 118 -4.75 -7.81 13.04
N TYR A 119 -5.67 -7.86 14.01
CA TYR A 119 -5.90 -9.05 14.84
C TYR A 119 -6.34 -10.25 14.00
N TYR A 120 -7.28 -10.03 13.08
CA TYR A 120 -7.78 -11.07 12.18
C TYR A 120 -6.64 -11.65 11.32
N TYR A 121 -5.86 -10.80 10.66
CA TYR A 121 -4.72 -11.26 9.86
C TYR A 121 -3.63 -11.91 10.71
N ARG A 122 -3.38 -11.39 11.91
CA ARG A 122 -2.41 -11.99 12.82
C ARG A 122 -2.84 -13.39 13.26
N THR A 123 -4.10 -13.63 13.50
CA THR A 123 -4.64 -14.96 13.83
C THR A 123 -4.35 -15.96 12.71
N ILE A 124 -4.68 -15.60 11.47
CA ILE A 124 -4.41 -16.45 10.29
C ILE A 124 -2.89 -16.68 10.13
N PHE A 125 -2.08 -15.63 10.31
CA PHE A 125 -0.64 -15.77 10.20
C PHE A 125 -0.07 -16.79 11.21
N GLU A 126 -0.52 -16.75 12.45
CA GLU A 126 -0.03 -17.68 13.49
C GLU A 126 -0.53 -19.11 13.33
N GLU A 127 -1.68 -19.34 12.71
CA GLU A 127 -2.12 -20.68 12.33
C GLU A 127 -1.13 -21.36 11.38
N HIS A 128 -0.54 -20.59 10.47
CA HIS A 128 0.42 -21.09 9.49
C HIS A 128 1.87 -21.02 9.99
N PHE A 129 2.20 -20.05 10.85
CA PHE A 129 3.55 -19.76 11.31
C PHE A 129 3.61 -19.54 12.83
N PRO A 130 3.43 -20.59 13.64
CA PRO A 130 3.24 -20.48 15.09
C PRO A 130 4.53 -20.18 15.88
N SER A 131 5.69 -20.06 15.24
CA SER A 131 6.97 -19.87 15.95
C SER A 131 7.17 -18.42 16.42
N GLU A 132 7.90 -18.26 17.53
CA GLU A 132 8.28 -16.92 18.02
C GLU A 132 9.12 -16.12 17.00
N SER A 133 9.98 -16.80 16.26
CA SER A 133 10.76 -16.17 15.19
C SER A 133 9.87 -15.65 14.06
N ALA A 134 8.78 -16.35 13.72
CA ALA A 134 7.80 -15.89 12.77
C ALA A 134 7.05 -14.66 13.31
N ALA A 135 6.64 -14.66 14.57
CA ALA A 135 6.00 -13.52 15.22
C ALA A 135 6.88 -12.26 15.14
N ARG A 136 8.19 -12.40 15.34
CA ARG A 136 9.16 -11.29 15.21
C ARG A 136 9.36 -10.80 13.78
N SER A 137 8.99 -11.58 12.77
CA SER A 137 9.08 -11.19 11.36
C SER A 137 7.89 -10.35 10.90
N VAL A 138 6.82 -10.28 11.69
CA VAL A 138 5.69 -9.39 11.43
C VAL A 138 6.15 -7.95 11.53
N PRO A 139 5.88 -7.09 10.54
CA PRO A 139 6.25 -5.69 10.61
C PRO A 139 5.66 -4.98 11.82
N SER A 140 6.50 -4.39 12.67
CA SER A 140 6.06 -3.53 13.76
C SER A 140 5.88 -2.12 13.23
N VAL A 141 4.70 -1.78 12.79
CA VAL A 141 4.47 -0.44 12.27
C VAL A 141 3.25 0.17 12.89
N PRO A 142 3.31 1.46 13.20
CA PRO A 142 2.09 2.20 13.45
C PRO A 142 1.17 2.02 12.23
N SER A 143 -0.08 1.81 12.50
CA SER A 143 -1.17 1.48 11.57
C SER A 143 -1.50 2.57 10.55
N VAL A 144 -0.55 3.41 10.18
CA VAL A 144 -0.79 4.46 9.20
C VAL A 144 -0.24 4.01 7.86
N ALA A 145 -1.06 3.29 7.14
CA ALA A 145 -0.98 2.97 5.72
C ALA A 145 0.46 2.81 5.18
N CYS A 146 1.19 1.79 5.63
CA CYS A 146 2.52 1.46 5.11
C CYS A 146 3.57 2.57 5.26
N SER A 147 3.29 3.62 6.01
CA SER A 147 4.21 4.74 6.23
C SER A 147 5.04 4.53 7.48
N THR A 148 6.33 4.72 7.38
CA THR A 148 7.21 4.73 8.54
C THR A 148 7.21 6.11 9.19
N ALA A 149 7.55 6.19 10.46
CA ALA A 149 7.64 7.46 11.19
C ALA A 149 8.51 8.49 10.45
N GLU A 150 9.61 8.05 9.83
CA GLU A 150 10.47 8.92 9.06
C GLU A 150 9.83 9.36 7.73
N ALA A 151 9.04 8.51 7.08
CA ALA A 151 8.32 8.90 5.87
C ALA A 151 7.25 9.95 6.18
N LEU A 152 6.58 9.82 7.32
CA LEU A 152 5.63 10.83 7.81
C LEU A 152 6.31 12.13 8.22
N ALA A 153 7.56 12.07 8.69
CA ALA A 153 8.34 13.25 9.03
C ALA A 153 8.86 14.03 7.82
N TRP A 154 9.00 13.39 6.66
CA TRP A 154 9.51 14.05 5.44
C TRP A 154 8.53 15.02 4.80
N ASP A 155 7.24 14.81 4.99
CA ASP A 155 6.22 15.67 4.43
C ASP A 155 5.17 16.00 5.50
N VAL A 156 5.20 17.24 5.95
CA VAL A 156 4.31 17.77 6.99
C VAL A 156 2.83 17.67 6.58
N SER A 157 2.53 17.64 5.28
CA SER A 157 1.15 17.51 4.78
C SER A 157 0.50 16.17 5.16
N PHE A 158 1.30 15.16 5.48
CA PHE A 158 0.82 13.85 5.95
C PHE A 158 0.66 13.77 7.47
N GLN A 159 1.17 14.73 8.21
CA GLN A 159 0.99 14.77 9.67
C GLN A 159 -0.48 15.05 10.00
N GLY A 160 -1.06 14.22 10.85
CA GLY A 160 -2.46 14.35 11.26
C GLY A 160 -3.49 13.73 10.29
N LYS A 161 -3.07 13.12 9.19
CA LYS A 161 -3.96 12.31 8.34
C LYS A 161 -3.99 10.87 8.85
N ASN A 162 -5.20 10.34 9.03
CA ASN A 162 -5.40 8.95 9.47
C ASN A 162 -5.04 7.93 8.38
N ASP A 163 -4.98 8.37 7.13
CA ASP A 163 -4.60 7.55 5.98
C ASP A 163 -3.72 8.36 5.01
N PRO A 164 -2.40 8.20 5.05
CA PRO A 164 -1.47 8.83 4.12
C PRO A 164 -1.41 8.10 2.77
N SER A 165 -2.32 7.17 2.50
CA SER A 165 -2.47 6.60 1.17
C SER A 165 -2.85 7.68 0.16
N GLY A 166 -2.77 7.36 -1.14
CA GLY A 166 -3.14 8.31 -2.21
C GLY A 166 -4.57 8.85 -2.12
N ARG A 167 -5.45 8.21 -1.32
CA ARG A 167 -6.78 8.71 -0.98
C ARG A 167 -6.76 10.00 -0.17
N ALA A 168 -5.69 10.22 0.58
CA ALA A 168 -5.53 11.41 1.40
C ALA A 168 -5.15 12.65 0.58
N VAL A 169 -4.86 12.51 -0.72
CA VAL A 169 -4.65 13.63 -1.62
C VAL A 169 -6.03 14.19 -1.97
N ALA A 170 -6.37 15.29 -1.31
CA ALA A 170 -7.66 15.95 -1.49
C ALA A 170 -7.96 16.24 -2.96
N GLY A 171 -9.12 15.85 -3.43
CA GLY A 171 -9.62 16.13 -4.78
C GLY A 171 -9.27 15.11 -5.87
N VAL A 172 -8.41 14.12 -5.61
CA VAL A 172 -8.04 13.12 -6.61
C VAL A 172 -9.15 12.05 -6.81
N HIS A 173 -9.95 11.83 -5.78
CA HIS A 173 -10.99 10.79 -5.79
C HIS A 173 -12.41 11.33 -5.59
N GLU A 174 -12.61 12.65 -5.54
CA GLU A 174 -13.94 13.22 -5.34
C GLU A 174 -14.94 12.85 -6.44
N GLU A 175 -14.46 12.59 -7.66
CA GLU A 175 -15.33 12.16 -8.77
C GLU A 175 -15.64 10.66 -8.75
N ALA A 176 -14.79 9.85 -8.14
CA ALA A 176 -14.97 8.40 -8.06
C ALA A 176 -16.03 7.96 -7.01
N TYR A 177 -16.46 8.89 -6.16
CA TYR A 177 -17.49 8.68 -5.14
C TYR A 177 -18.83 9.36 -5.48
N LYS A 178 -18.99 9.86 -6.68
CA LYS A 178 -20.19 10.60 -7.14
C LYS A 178 -21.16 9.74 -7.97
N ASP A 179 -21.25 8.45 -7.69
CA ASP A 179 -22.32 7.60 -8.20
C ASP A 179 -23.50 7.54 -7.23
#